data_dae197c2524e8e71d263252f739a35c1
#
_entry.id   dae197c2524e8e71d263252f739a35c1
#
_cell.length_a   1.000
_cell.length_b   1.000
_cell.length_c   1.000
_cell.angle_alpha   90.00
_cell.angle_beta   90.00
_cell.angle_gamma   90.00
#
_symmetry.space_group_name_H-M   'P 1'
#
loop_
_entity.id
_entity.type
_entity.pdbx_description
1 polymer ?
#
loop_
_entity_poly.entity_id
_entity_poly.type
_entity_poly.pdbx_seq_one_letter_code
_entity_poly.pdbx_strand_id
1 'polypeptide(L)'
;MNNSKSAICSAGAVMCMAAFAPLAAAERPAAFGDFPADADPVKIGMRVIRQFMSTEPDKYQAKGFNSPYPYGQGINVSYSVASIWLNALTYASLVKDSRLEGDLVRMLEPFYPGGAKENRVLKMRHVDFNVFGAVPLEVAILTGDKRALRMGLRLADDQWEPPRPDDLDNFLKGLRSHYVPADRQLEYLRQGYSGQTRLWIDDMYMINVLQTQAYRATGKRMYIDRAAKEMVFYLDKLQLGNGLFNHAVDVPFRWGRGNGWMAAGMPMILQYLKPGDAHYDRILAGYVKMMEKLLELQRDDGMWGQLIDDPGSWGETSGTAMFAFAFIKGVKNGWLDAAKYAPAARKAYLAVCATMDELGNVAGVCIGTGAKNDRQYYYDRRKINGDPHGQAPLLWCVNELISFPAKRAD
;
A
#
# COMPACT_ATOMS: atom_id res chain seq x y z
N MET A 1 31.89 -30.94 52.32
CA MET A 1 31.15 -31.99 51.57
C MET A 1 29.80 -31.44 51.23
N ASN A 2 29.48 -31.48 49.99
CA ASN A 2 28.28 -31.26 49.21
C ASN A 2 28.28 -30.00 48.38
N ASN A 3 28.71 -30.19 47.14
CA ASN A 3 28.47 -29.37 45.97
C ASN A 3 26.99 -29.47 45.54
N SER A 4 26.30 -28.34 45.36
CA SER A 4 25.11 -28.27 44.52
C SER A 4 25.33 -27.30 43.38
N LYS A 5 25.55 -27.88 42.19
CA LYS A 5 25.59 -27.16 40.91
C LYS A 5 24.14 -26.79 40.54
N SER A 6 23.85 -25.50 40.45
CA SER A 6 22.63 -25.01 39.83
C SER A 6 22.78 -25.02 38.32
N ALA A 7 21.98 -25.81 37.65
CA ALA A 7 21.85 -25.84 36.21
C ALA A 7 21.03 -24.61 35.73
N ILE A 8 21.66 -23.80 34.92
CA ILE A 8 20.98 -22.72 34.20
C ILE A 8 20.32 -23.34 32.97
N CYS A 9 19.01 -23.51 33.01
CA CYS A 9 18.20 -23.84 31.83
C CYS A 9 18.14 -22.62 30.90
N SER A 10 18.85 -22.64 29.79
CA SER A 10 18.66 -21.76 28.68
C SER A 10 17.38 -22.13 27.94
N ALA A 11 16.32 -21.35 28.13
CA ALA A 11 15.12 -21.45 27.30
C ALA A 11 15.43 -20.89 25.92
N GLY A 12 15.73 -21.74 24.96
CA GLY A 12 15.79 -21.41 23.55
C GLY A 12 14.36 -21.11 23.05
N ALA A 13 14.10 -19.86 22.71
CA ALA A 13 12.90 -19.48 21.99
C ALA A 13 12.92 -20.14 20.61
N VAL A 14 12.15 -21.18 20.42
CA VAL A 14 11.87 -21.78 19.12
C VAL A 14 10.96 -20.79 18.38
N MET A 15 11.56 -20.03 17.46
CA MET A 15 10.84 -19.24 16.46
C MET A 15 10.07 -20.21 15.56
N CYS A 16 8.75 -20.30 15.73
CA CYS A 16 7.87 -20.98 14.79
C CYS A 16 7.91 -20.22 13.45
N MET A 17 8.85 -20.59 12.58
CA MET A 17 8.75 -20.29 11.16
C MET A 17 7.59 -21.12 10.62
N ALA A 18 6.47 -20.48 10.30
CA ALA A 18 5.46 -21.09 9.46
C ALA A 18 6.11 -21.38 8.11
N ALA A 19 6.51 -22.63 7.90
CA ALA A 19 7.03 -23.11 6.64
C ALA A 19 5.90 -23.00 5.59
N PHE A 20 5.99 -22.06 4.68
CA PHE A 20 5.19 -22.07 3.46
C PHE A 20 5.63 -23.27 2.63
N ALA A 21 4.74 -24.26 2.45
CA ALA A 21 4.96 -25.37 1.56
C ALA A 21 5.21 -24.83 0.11
N PRO A 22 6.06 -25.49 -0.67
CA PRO A 22 6.33 -25.13 -2.06
C PRO A 22 5.02 -25.23 -2.87
N LEU A 23 4.54 -24.12 -3.41
CA LEU A 23 3.42 -24.08 -4.36
C LEU A 23 3.88 -24.77 -5.66
N ALA A 24 3.32 -25.98 -5.91
CA ALA A 24 3.18 -26.45 -7.29
C ALA A 24 2.42 -25.41 -8.10
N ALA A 25 2.62 -25.30 -9.43
CA ALA A 25 1.97 -24.32 -10.29
C ALA A 25 0.51 -24.16 -9.87
N ALA A 26 0.20 -23.04 -9.20
CA ALA A 26 -1.08 -22.84 -8.55
C ALA A 26 -2.14 -22.78 -9.65
N GLU A 27 -3.10 -23.70 -9.65
CA GLU A 27 -4.31 -23.54 -10.44
C GLU A 27 -4.93 -22.21 -10.03
N ARG A 28 -5.03 -21.29 -11.01
CA ARG A 28 -5.64 -19.97 -10.79
C ARG A 28 -7.07 -20.19 -10.33
N PRO A 29 -7.60 -19.34 -9.45
CA PRO A 29 -8.96 -19.54 -8.95
C PRO A 29 -9.93 -19.47 -10.11
N ALA A 30 -10.77 -20.46 -10.24
CA ALA A 30 -11.83 -20.53 -11.23
C ALA A 30 -12.73 -19.27 -11.25
N ALA A 31 -12.77 -18.53 -10.13
CA ALA A 31 -13.56 -17.32 -10.00
C ALA A 31 -13.15 -16.19 -10.97
N PHE A 32 -11.84 -16.04 -11.30
CA PHE A 32 -11.37 -14.97 -12.21
C PHE A 32 -11.18 -15.45 -13.65
N GLY A 33 -11.30 -16.76 -13.91
CA GLY A 33 -11.07 -17.37 -15.23
C GLY A 33 -9.61 -17.27 -15.71
N ASP A 34 -9.37 -17.77 -16.91
CA ASP A 34 -8.06 -17.65 -17.54
C ASP A 34 -7.80 -16.25 -18.09
N PHE A 35 -6.56 -15.78 -17.97
CA PHE A 35 -6.13 -14.50 -18.52
C PHE A 35 -5.50 -14.71 -19.91
N PRO A 36 -5.72 -13.77 -20.86
CA PRO A 36 -4.98 -13.75 -22.13
C PRO A 36 -3.48 -13.74 -21.92
N ALA A 37 -2.70 -14.26 -22.87
CA ALA A 37 -1.26 -14.41 -22.73
C ALA A 37 -0.50 -13.08 -22.54
N ASP A 38 -1.05 -11.98 -23.03
CA ASP A 38 -0.55 -10.60 -22.88
C ASP A 38 -0.95 -9.94 -21.56
N ALA A 39 -1.98 -10.49 -20.87
CA ALA A 39 -2.42 -10.08 -19.53
C ALA A 39 -2.14 -11.15 -18.47
N ASP A 40 -1.27 -12.14 -18.75
CA ASP A 40 -0.87 -13.14 -17.78
C ASP A 40 -0.24 -12.48 -16.54
N PRO A 41 -0.76 -12.70 -15.32
CA PRO A 41 -0.27 -12.00 -14.13
C PRO A 41 1.23 -12.17 -13.89
N VAL A 42 1.80 -13.34 -14.13
CA VAL A 42 3.26 -13.55 -13.96
C VAL A 42 4.06 -12.72 -14.96
N LYS A 43 3.64 -12.68 -16.23
CA LYS A 43 4.32 -11.87 -17.24
C LYS A 43 4.17 -10.37 -16.98
N ILE A 44 2.97 -9.93 -16.61
CA ILE A 44 2.70 -8.53 -16.26
C ILE A 44 3.57 -8.10 -15.07
N GLY A 45 3.62 -8.88 -14.02
CA GLY A 45 4.44 -8.56 -12.84
C GLY A 45 5.91 -8.41 -13.18
N MET A 46 6.47 -9.32 -13.98
CA MET A 46 7.87 -9.24 -14.41
C MET A 46 8.14 -7.99 -15.26
N ARG A 47 7.21 -7.59 -16.16
CA ARG A 47 7.35 -6.37 -16.97
C ARG A 47 7.37 -5.11 -16.10
N VAL A 48 6.43 -5.00 -15.17
CA VAL A 48 6.35 -3.88 -14.23
C VAL A 48 7.61 -3.78 -13.37
N ILE A 49 8.13 -4.92 -12.88
CA ILE A 49 9.32 -4.93 -12.03
C ILE A 49 10.58 -4.56 -12.83
N ARG A 50 10.74 -5.06 -14.05
CA ARG A 50 11.86 -4.67 -14.92
C ARG A 50 11.87 -3.16 -15.19
N GLN A 51 10.70 -2.60 -15.45
CA GLN A 51 10.55 -1.15 -15.62
C GLN A 51 10.94 -0.40 -14.33
N PHE A 52 10.47 -0.86 -13.16
CA PHE A 52 10.84 -0.29 -11.88
C PHE A 52 12.36 -0.34 -11.64
N MET A 53 13.00 -1.47 -11.88
CA MET A 53 14.45 -1.66 -11.67
C MET A 53 15.31 -0.91 -12.69
N SER A 54 14.74 -0.37 -13.77
CA SER A 54 15.48 0.45 -14.75
C SER A 54 15.91 1.81 -14.21
N THR A 55 15.42 2.21 -13.02
CA THR A 55 15.72 3.50 -12.39
C THR A 55 16.01 3.28 -10.90
N GLU A 56 16.97 4.02 -10.34
CA GLU A 56 17.25 3.97 -8.90
C GLU A 56 16.03 4.51 -8.11
N PRO A 57 15.65 3.88 -6.98
CA PRO A 57 14.44 4.25 -6.24
C PRO A 57 14.36 5.71 -5.81
N ASP A 58 15.48 6.33 -5.44
CA ASP A 58 15.56 7.73 -5.03
C ASP A 58 15.64 8.72 -6.20
N LYS A 59 15.80 8.21 -7.43
CA LYS A 59 15.80 9.00 -8.67
C LYS A 59 14.51 8.84 -9.47
N TYR A 60 13.56 8.04 -8.98
CA TYR A 60 12.31 7.78 -9.68
C TYR A 60 11.46 9.04 -9.69
N GLN A 61 11.34 9.64 -10.87
CA GLN A 61 10.52 10.83 -11.10
C GLN A 61 9.42 10.49 -12.09
N ALA A 62 8.20 10.90 -11.80
CA ALA A 62 7.17 10.94 -12.82
C ALA A 62 7.63 11.85 -13.96
N LYS A 63 7.78 11.31 -15.17
CA LYS A 63 8.18 12.09 -16.34
C LYS A 63 7.26 13.30 -16.53
N GLY A 64 7.84 14.49 -16.49
CA GLY A 64 7.09 15.74 -16.65
C GLY A 64 6.47 16.32 -15.38
N PHE A 65 6.83 15.81 -14.22
CA PHE A 65 6.41 16.38 -12.94
C PHE A 65 7.49 17.31 -12.38
N ASN A 66 7.44 18.57 -12.75
CA ASN A 66 8.17 19.64 -12.07
C ASN A 66 7.44 19.98 -10.76
N SER A 67 7.57 19.10 -9.77
CA SER A 67 7.04 19.38 -8.45
C SER A 67 8.04 20.23 -7.67
N PRO A 68 7.59 21.30 -6.99
CA PRO A 68 8.39 21.94 -5.96
C PRO A 68 8.55 21.04 -4.73
N TYR A 69 7.89 19.89 -4.71
CA TYR A 69 7.94 18.90 -3.65
C TYR A 69 9.17 17.99 -3.80
N PRO A 70 9.72 17.49 -2.69
CA PRO A 70 10.88 16.61 -2.71
C PRO A 70 10.67 15.32 -3.51
N TYR A 71 9.43 14.92 -3.75
CA TYR A 71 9.10 13.78 -4.60
C TYR A 71 9.64 13.87 -6.04
N GLY A 72 9.78 15.11 -6.57
CA GLY A 72 10.23 15.33 -7.94
C GLY A 72 11.72 15.61 -8.08
N GLN A 73 12.48 15.67 -6.99
CA GLN A 73 13.90 16.10 -7.00
C GLN A 73 14.89 15.01 -6.61
N GLY A 74 14.46 13.75 -6.51
CA GLY A 74 15.35 12.64 -6.14
C GLY A 74 15.94 12.78 -4.73
N ILE A 75 15.21 13.42 -3.81
CA ILE A 75 15.69 13.65 -2.44
C ILE A 75 15.29 12.48 -1.54
N ASN A 76 14.24 11.71 -1.90
CA ASN A 76 13.70 10.64 -1.05
C ASN A 76 13.02 9.54 -1.86
N VAL A 77 12.89 8.37 -1.25
CA VAL A 77 12.02 7.31 -1.75
C VAL A 77 10.57 7.70 -1.44
N SER A 78 9.79 8.02 -2.47
CA SER A 78 8.37 8.37 -2.31
C SER A 78 7.53 7.17 -1.91
N TYR A 79 6.33 7.41 -1.34
CA TYR A 79 5.40 6.36 -0.97
C TYR A 79 5.00 5.44 -2.13
N SER A 80 4.86 5.98 -3.33
CA SER A 80 4.53 5.21 -4.52
C SER A 80 5.68 4.29 -4.96
N VAL A 81 6.93 4.75 -4.80
CA VAL A 81 8.14 3.94 -5.05
C VAL A 81 8.31 2.88 -3.96
N ALA A 82 8.09 3.23 -2.69
CA ALA A 82 8.10 2.25 -1.59
C ALA A 82 7.06 1.15 -1.83
N SER A 83 5.88 1.52 -2.34
CA SER A 83 4.80 0.58 -2.64
C SER A 83 5.16 -0.40 -3.76
N ILE A 84 5.74 0.07 -4.87
CA ILE A 84 6.15 -0.84 -5.95
C ILE A 84 7.31 -1.74 -5.52
N TRP A 85 8.29 -1.22 -4.77
CA TRP A 85 9.43 -1.99 -4.29
C TRP A 85 8.99 -3.10 -3.31
N LEU A 86 8.16 -2.77 -2.32
CA LEU A 86 7.57 -3.76 -1.42
C LEU A 86 6.89 -4.90 -2.19
N ASN A 87 6.08 -4.54 -3.19
CA ASN A 87 5.32 -5.53 -3.94
C ASN A 87 6.19 -6.29 -4.96
N ALA A 88 7.30 -5.73 -5.41
CA ALA A 88 8.31 -6.45 -6.20
C ALA A 88 9.02 -7.52 -5.37
N LEU A 89 9.37 -7.22 -4.11
CA LEU A 89 9.90 -8.22 -3.16
C LEU A 89 8.89 -9.35 -2.93
N THR A 90 7.63 -9.00 -2.66
CA THR A 90 6.54 -9.98 -2.51
C THR A 90 6.39 -10.84 -3.77
N TYR A 91 6.41 -10.23 -4.96
CA TYR A 91 6.32 -10.95 -6.23
C TYR A 91 7.49 -11.94 -6.40
N ALA A 92 8.73 -11.50 -6.20
CA ALA A 92 9.91 -12.35 -6.34
C ALA A 92 9.83 -13.60 -5.44
N SER A 93 9.38 -13.42 -4.20
CA SER A 93 9.12 -14.51 -3.27
C SER A 93 8.00 -15.45 -3.75
N LEU A 94 6.89 -14.92 -4.27
CA LEU A 94 5.76 -15.71 -4.76
C LEU A 94 6.13 -16.57 -5.98
N VAL A 95 6.90 -16.02 -6.93
CA VAL A 95 7.36 -16.76 -8.11
C VAL A 95 8.64 -17.56 -7.85
N LYS A 96 9.19 -17.47 -6.63
CA LYS A 96 10.43 -18.16 -6.20
C LYS A 96 11.66 -17.80 -7.06
N ASP A 97 11.73 -16.57 -7.54
CA ASP A 97 12.90 -16.05 -8.25
C ASP A 97 13.92 -15.48 -7.23
N SER A 98 14.78 -16.34 -6.72
CA SER A 98 15.80 -15.98 -5.72
C SER A 98 16.83 -14.96 -6.23
N ARG A 99 17.07 -14.91 -7.55
CA ARG A 99 17.95 -13.92 -8.15
C ARG A 99 17.31 -12.53 -8.12
N LEU A 100 16.07 -12.44 -8.58
CA LEU A 100 15.29 -11.20 -8.53
C LEU A 100 15.13 -10.69 -7.09
N GLU A 101 14.79 -11.60 -6.14
CA GLU A 101 14.69 -11.27 -4.72
C GLU A 101 16.01 -10.69 -4.19
N GLY A 102 17.14 -11.36 -4.48
CA GLY A 102 18.46 -10.88 -4.08
C GLY A 102 18.84 -9.52 -4.69
N ASP A 103 18.47 -9.26 -5.95
CA ASP A 103 18.68 -7.96 -6.59
C ASP A 103 17.87 -6.86 -5.91
N LEU A 104 16.59 -7.11 -5.64
CA LEU A 104 15.69 -6.17 -4.95
C LEU A 104 16.13 -5.91 -3.49
N VAL A 105 16.61 -6.92 -2.79
CA VAL A 105 17.17 -6.79 -1.44
C VAL A 105 18.45 -5.92 -1.46
N ARG A 106 19.37 -6.17 -2.41
CA ARG A 106 20.61 -5.36 -2.54
C ARG A 106 20.35 -3.88 -2.82
N MET A 107 19.25 -3.53 -3.47
CA MET A 107 18.87 -2.13 -3.68
C MET A 107 18.70 -1.36 -2.36
N LEU A 108 18.47 -2.04 -1.22
CA LEU A 108 18.31 -1.40 0.09
C LEU A 108 19.66 -1.05 0.75
N GLU A 109 20.77 -1.71 0.39
CA GLU A 109 22.07 -1.52 1.05
C GLU A 109 22.52 -0.05 1.14
N PRO A 110 22.39 0.79 0.09
CA PRO A 110 22.82 2.19 0.18
C PRO A 110 22.04 3.04 1.18
N PHE A 111 20.85 2.60 1.60
CA PHE A 111 19.94 3.36 2.47
C PHE A 111 20.13 3.08 3.97
N TYR A 112 20.90 2.06 4.33
CA TYR A 112 21.20 1.79 5.74
C TYR A 112 22.06 2.89 6.36
N PRO A 113 22.07 3.02 7.70
CA PRO A 113 23.00 3.90 8.41
C PRO A 113 24.44 3.70 7.97
N GLY A 114 25.13 4.78 7.61
CA GLY A 114 26.48 4.77 7.03
C GLY A 114 26.51 4.50 5.51
N GLY A 115 25.41 4.20 4.88
CA GLY A 115 25.32 4.00 3.43
C GLY A 115 25.27 5.31 2.64
N ALA A 116 25.65 5.26 1.35
CA ALA A 116 25.73 6.43 0.47
C ALA A 116 24.42 7.22 0.31
N LYS A 117 23.29 6.59 0.60
CA LYS A 117 21.92 7.15 0.48
C LYS A 117 21.18 7.20 1.82
N GLU A 118 21.88 7.12 2.96
CA GLU A 118 21.27 7.21 4.28
C GLU A 118 20.42 8.49 4.44
N ASN A 119 20.90 9.60 3.92
CA ASN A 119 20.20 10.89 3.97
C ASN A 119 18.94 10.96 3.11
N ARG A 120 18.68 9.94 2.24
CA ARG A 120 17.45 9.80 1.45
C ARG A 120 16.34 9.12 2.23
N VAL A 121 16.66 8.50 3.36
CA VAL A 121 15.68 8.02 4.32
C VAL A 121 15.39 9.15 5.27
N LEU A 122 14.24 9.78 5.07
CA LEU A 122 13.95 11.01 5.75
C LEU A 122 13.83 10.88 7.25
N LYS A 123 14.32 11.92 7.89
CA LYS A 123 14.14 12.19 9.32
C LYS A 123 12.76 12.80 9.62
N MET A 124 11.95 13.05 8.61
CA MET A 124 10.61 13.66 8.75
C MET A 124 9.56 12.64 9.18
N ARG A 125 8.73 13.04 10.12
CA ARG A 125 7.57 12.28 10.58
C ARG A 125 6.36 12.64 9.74
N HIS A 126 6.22 11.94 8.63
CA HIS A 126 5.12 12.15 7.70
C HIS A 126 4.74 10.82 7.04
N VAL A 127 3.45 10.56 6.89
CA VAL A 127 2.94 9.28 6.35
C VAL A 127 3.58 8.91 5.01
N ASP A 128 3.74 9.89 4.12
CA ASP A 128 4.26 9.67 2.77
C ASP A 128 5.74 9.26 2.74
N PHE A 129 6.47 9.49 3.83
CA PHE A 129 7.88 9.13 3.96
C PHE A 129 8.09 7.94 4.88
N ASN A 130 7.39 7.90 6.02
CA ASN A 130 7.51 6.80 6.96
C ASN A 130 7.11 5.46 6.33
N VAL A 131 6.19 5.46 5.37
CA VAL A 131 5.77 4.25 4.64
C VAL A 131 6.93 3.50 3.98
N PHE A 132 8.05 4.17 3.69
CA PHE A 132 9.29 3.52 3.23
C PHE A 132 9.72 2.38 4.18
N GLY A 133 9.43 2.48 5.48
CA GLY A 133 9.70 1.44 6.46
C GLY A 133 9.11 0.07 6.12
N ALA A 134 8.08 0.02 5.27
CA ALA A 134 7.50 -1.24 4.82
C ALA A 134 8.47 -2.08 3.96
N VAL A 135 9.37 -1.42 3.20
CA VAL A 135 10.38 -2.10 2.38
C VAL A 135 11.42 -2.83 3.23
N PRO A 136 12.14 -2.17 4.17
CA PRO A 136 13.07 -2.88 5.03
C PRO A 136 12.39 -3.91 5.92
N LEU A 137 11.12 -3.74 6.32
CA LEU A 137 10.40 -4.79 7.05
C LEU A 137 10.15 -6.03 6.19
N GLU A 138 9.81 -5.88 4.91
CA GLU A 138 9.71 -7.04 4.01
C GLU A 138 11.08 -7.70 3.82
N VAL A 139 12.14 -6.93 3.63
CA VAL A 139 13.52 -7.48 3.57
C VAL A 139 13.84 -8.27 4.83
N ALA A 140 13.50 -7.74 6.02
CA ALA A 140 13.71 -8.45 7.28
C ALA A 140 12.90 -9.76 7.37
N ILE A 141 11.67 -9.78 6.86
CA ILE A 141 10.83 -10.98 6.82
C ILE A 141 11.44 -12.04 5.89
N LEU A 142 11.93 -11.64 4.72
CA LEU A 142 12.49 -12.55 3.73
C LEU A 142 13.88 -13.09 4.13
N THR A 143 14.73 -12.25 4.74
CA THR A 143 16.15 -12.54 4.93
C THR A 143 16.59 -12.74 6.38
N GLY A 144 15.78 -12.28 7.35
CA GLY A 144 16.16 -12.21 8.75
C GLY A 144 17.13 -11.05 9.09
N ASP A 145 17.37 -10.09 8.16
CA ASP A 145 18.28 -8.97 8.40
C ASP A 145 17.78 -8.06 9.54
N LYS A 146 18.54 -8.07 10.65
CA LYS A 146 18.24 -7.27 11.84
C LYS A 146 18.43 -5.75 11.61
N ARG A 147 19.26 -5.32 10.64
CA ARG A 147 19.42 -3.90 10.28
C ARG A 147 18.14 -3.41 9.63
N ALA A 148 17.60 -4.19 8.68
CA ALA A 148 16.35 -3.93 8.01
C ALA A 148 15.19 -3.88 9.02
N LEU A 149 15.12 -4.85 9.93
CA LEU A 149 14.10 -4.88 10.99
C LEU A 149 14.13 -3.59 11.83
N ARG A 150 15.29 -3.20 12.34
CA ARG A 150 15.42 -1.99 13.17
C ARG A 150 15.02 -0.72 12.40
N MET A 151 15.45 -0.62 11.14
CA MET A 151 15.14 0.53 10.28
C MET A 151 13.62 0.67 10.06
N GLY A 152 12.97 -0.42 9.70
CA GLY A 152 11.53 -0.40 9.44
C GLY A 152 10.69 -0.18 10.69
N LEU A 153 11.04 -0.81 11.82
CA LEU A 153 10.33 -0.61 13.08
C LEU A 153 10.45 0.83 13.58
N ARG A 154 11.63 1.47 13.44
CA ARG A 154 11.77 2.89 13.80
C ARG A 154 10.77 3.75 13.04
N LEU A 155 10.62 3.54 11.72
CA LEU A 155 9.69 4.32 10.91
C LEU A 155 8.22 4.02 11.24
N ALA A 156 7.91 2.76 11.63
CA ALA A 156 6.57 2.39 12.07
C ALA A 156 6.22 3.02 13.43
N ASP A 157 7.17 3.05 14.37
CA ASP A 157 6.96 3.65 15.68
C ASP A 157 6.90 5.18 15.62
N ASP A 158 7.70 5.80 14.75
CA ASP A 158 7.66 7.26 14.50
C ASP A 158 6.23 7.78 14.16
N GLN A 159 5.33 6.94 13.63
CA GLN A 159 3.94 7.33 13.37
C GLN A 159 3.12 7.60 14.65
N TRP A 160 3.54 7.02 15.78
CA TRP A 160 2.88 7.17 17.09
C TRP A 160 3.74 7.87 18.14
N GLU A 161 4.86 8.47 17.74
CA GLU A 161 5.69 9.27 18.64
C GLU A 161 5.40 10.77 18.54
N PRO A 162 5.67 11.56 19.61
CA PRO A 162 5.52 13.01 19.58
C PRO A 162 6.38 13.67 18.47
N PRO A 163 5.93 14.80 17.91
CA PRO A 163 6.74 15.55 16.95
C PRO A 163 8.04 16.03 17.59
N ARG A 164 9.11 16.08 16.79
CA ARG A 164 10.42 16.63 17.21
C ARG A 164 10.50 18.11 16.85
N PRO A 165 11.30 18.91 17.56
CA PRO A 165 11.46 20.33 17.24
C PRO A 165 11.93 20.60 15.81
N ASP A 166 12.76 19.72 15.25
CA ASP A 166 13.32 19.80 13.90
C ASP A 166 12.38 19.26 12.79
N ASP A 167 11.26 18.64 13.14
CA ASP A 167 10.30 18.11 12.15
C ASP A 167 9.73 19.23 11.25
N LEU A 168 9.53 20.45 11.81
CA LEU A 168 9.06 21.62 11.07
C LEU A 168 10.14 22.21 10.16
N ASP A 169 11.39 22.24 10.61
CA ASP A 169 12.51 22.80 9.84
C ASP A 169 12.90 21.90 8.68
N ASN A 170 12.69 20.60 8.82
CA ASN A 170 12.88 19.60 7.77
C ASN A 170 11.76 19.60 6.73
N PHE A 171 10.65 20.29 7.01
CA PHE A 171 9.52 20.40 6.12
C PHE A 171 9.77 21.52 5.11
N LEU A 172 9.98 21.18 3.87
CA LEU A 172 10.18 22.16 2.81
C LEU A 172 9.03 23.17 2.77
N LYS A 173 9.38 24.44 2.63
CA LYS A 173 8.44 25.59 2.70
C LYS A 173 7.15 25.44 1.87
N GLY A 174 7.15 24.59 0.84
CA GLY A 174 5.98 24.29 0.00
C GLY A 174 5.01 23.23 0.53
N LEU A 175 5.40 22.45 1.57
CA LEU A 175 4.58 21.35 2.10
C LEU A 175 3.83 21.70 3.39
N ARG A 176 3.96 22.94 3.89
CA ARG A 176 3.32 23.37 5.14
C ARG A 176 1.80 23.19 5.18
N SER A 177 1.13 23.28 4.04
CA SER A 177 -0.32 23.03 3.94
C SER A 177 -0.74 21.58 4.20
N HIS A 178 0.20 20.65 4.13
CA HIS A 178 -0.01 19.22 4.35
C HIS A 178 0.48 18.76 5.72
N TYR A 179 1.07 19.66 6.50
CA TYR A 179 1.62 19.38 7.81
C TYR A 179 0.55 19.56 8.89
N VAL A 180 0.40 18.57 9.72
CA VAL A 180 -0.48 18.67 10.90
C VAL A 180 0.23 19.50 11.97
N PRO A 181 -0.38 20.60 12.46
CA PRO A 181 0.22 21.39 13.55
C PRO A 181 0.57 20.54 14.77
N ALA A 182 1.67 20.89 15.46
CA ALA A 182 2.19 20.08 16.57
C ALA A 182 1.19 19.88 17.72
N ASP A 183 0.37 20.89 18.03
CA ASP A 183 -0.70 20.80 19.01
C ASP A 183 -1.76 19.76 18.63
N ARG A 184 -2.15 19.70 17.37
CA ARG A 184 -3.08 18.70 16.85
C ARG A 184 -2.45 17.31 16.80
N GLN A 185 -1.19 17.18 16.43
CA GLN A 185 -0.46 15.92 16.50
C GLN A 185 -0.47 15.37 17.94
N LEU A 186 -0.15 16.21 18.92
CA LEU A 186 -0.17 15.83 20.33
C LEU A 186 -1.56 15.45 20.80
N GLU A 187 -2.61 16.14 20.33
CA GLU A 187 -3.99 15.81 20.65
C GLU A 187 -4.39 14.42 20.10
N TYR A 188 -4.07 14.11 18.85
CA TYR A 188 -4.31 12.79 18.27
C TYR A 188 -3.56 11.69 19.04
N LEU A 189 -2.30 11.93 19.39
CA LEU A 189 -1.50 10.98 20.17
C LEU A 189 -2.10 10.71 21.55
N ARG A 190 -2.61 11.75 22.27
CA ARG A 190 -3.32 11.57 23.57
C ARG A 190 -4.57 10.70 23.42
N GLN A 191 -5.24 10.78 22.28
CA GLN A 191 -6.40 9.95 21.95
C GLN A 191 -6.01 8.55 21.45
N GLY A 192 -4.69 8.28 21.26
CA GLY A 192 -4.15 7.02 20.79
C GLY A 192 -4.23 6.85 19.27
N TYR A 193 -4.38 7.95 18.52
CA TYR A 193 -4.24 8.01 17.07
C TYR A 193 -2.81 8.36 16.65
N SER A 194 -2.50 8.22 15.36
CA SER A 194 -1.22 8.65 14.82
C SER A 194 -1.05 10.17 14.91
N GLY A 195 0.16 10.62 15.30
CA GLY A 195 0.52 12.03 15.21
C GLY A 195 0.62 12.54 13.74
N GLN A 196 0.58 11.64 12.78
CA GLN A 196 0.66 11.95 11.35
C GLN A 196 -0.72 12.01 10.66
N THR A 197 -1.80 11.89 11.41
CA THR A 197 -3.20 11.92 10.95
C THR A 197 -3.53 13.27 10.33
N ARG A 198 -3.80 13.30 9.01
CA ARG A 198 -4.20 14.51 8.27
C ARG A 198 -5.70 14.58 8.00
N LEU A 199 -6.40 13.47 8.14
CA LEU A 199 -7.76 13.24 7.63
C LEU A 199 -7.84 13.44 6.10
N TRP A 200 -6.81 13.01 5.41
CA TRP A 200 -6.79 12.73 3.98
C TRP A 200 -6.92 11.22 3.79
N ILE A 201 -7.76 10.82 2.87
CA ILE A 201 -8.02 9.38 2.65
C ILE A 201 -6.77 8.61 2.21
N ASP A 202 -5.79 9.30 1.66
CA ASP A 202 -4.47 8.75 1.27
C ASP A 202 -3.71 8.14 2.46
N ASP A 203 -3.83 8.73 3.65
CA ASP A 203 -3.11 8.30 4.86
C ASP A 203 -3.35 6.83 5.19
N MET A 204 -4.55 6.32 4.87
CA MET A 204 -4.96 4.99 5.29
C MET A 204 -4.23 3.84 4.59
N TYR A 205 -3.71 4.05 3.39
CA TYR A 205 -2.79 3.08 2.82
C TYR A 205 -1.41 3.15 3.49
N MET A 206 -0.83 4.36 3.62
CA MET A 206 0.54 4.55 4.11
C MET A 206 0.69 4.09 5.57
N ILE A 207 -0.27 4.42 6.42
CA ILE A 207 -0.28 3.95 7.81
C ILE A 207 -0.46 2.43 7.85
N ASN A 208 -1.45 1.92 7.15
CA ASN A 208 -1.83 0.51 7.26
C ASN A 208 -0.77 -0.43 6.72
N VAL A 209 -0.17 -0.14 5.56
CA VAL A 209 0.86 -1.01 4.99
C VAL A 209 2.09 -1.09 5.89
N LEU A 210 2.51 0.03 6.47
CA LEU A 210 3.66 0.05 7.38
C LEU A 210 3.36 -0.70 8.69
N GLN A 211 2.20 -0.47 9.28
CA GLN A 211 1.80 -1.12 10.53
C GLN A 211 1.57 -2.63 10.34
N THR A 212 0.96 -3.03 9.24
CA THR A 212 0.79 -4.46 8.93
C THR A 212 2.13 -5.15 8.68
N GLN A 213 3.09 -4.49 8.04
CA GLN A 213 4.45 -5.03 7.89
C GLN A 213 5.18 -5.14 9.23
N ALA A 214 5.04 -4.16 10.13
CA ALA A 214 5.61 -4.24 11.46
C ALA A 214 5.00 -5.39 12.28
N TYR A 215 3.70 -5.63 12.14
CA TYR A 215 3.04 -6.80 12.72
C TYR A 215 3.58 -8.11 12.12
N ARG A 216 3.68 -8.22 10.80
CA ARG A 216 4.23 -9.42 10.12
C ARG A 216 5.64 -9.74 10.58
N ALA A 217 6.48 -8.72 10.73
CA ALA A 217 7.87 -8.87 11.12
C ALA A 217 8.07 -9.23 12.61
N THR A 218 7.10 -8.90 13.49
CA THR A 218 7.29 -8.99 14.95
C THR A 218 6.26 -9.84 15.68
N GLY A 219 5.09 -10.05 15.11
CA GLY A 219 3.93 -10.65 15.79
C GLY A 219 3.29 -9.74 16.85
N LYS A 220 3.78 -8.51 17.06
CA LYS A 220 3.28 -7.61 18.09
C LYS A 220 1.92 -7.02 17.71
N ARG A 221 0.88 -7.42 18.41
CA ARG A 221 -0.50 -7.06 18.14
C ARG A 221 -0.76 -5.55 18.13
N MET A 222 -0.02 -4.78 18.92
CA MET A 222 -0.15 -3.32 19.00
C MET A 222 -0.12 -2.62 17.64
N TYR A 223 0.64 -3.15 16.66
CA TYR A 223 0.72 -2.54 15.33
C TYR A 223 -0.60 -2.64 14.57
N ILE A 224 -1.29 -3.77 14.65
CA ILE A 224 -2.60 -3.95 14.01
C ILE A 224 -3.69 -3.20 14.76
N ASP A 225 -3.67 -3.25 16.09
CA ASP A 225 -4.73 -2.65 16.91
C ASP A 225 -4.77 -1.12 16.75
N ARG A 226 -3.60 -0.46 16.74
CA ARG A 226 -3.53 0.99 16.53
C ARG A 226 -3.92 1.41 15.10
N ALA A 227 -3.52 0.63 14.09
CA ALA A 227 -3.92 0.86 12.71
C ALA A 227 -5.42 0.63 12.48
N ALA A 228 -6.01 -0.39 13.09
CA ALA A 228 -7.45 -0.63 13.01
C ALA A 228 -8.27 0.49 13.68
N LYS A 229 -7.81 0.97 14.84
CA LYS A 229 -8.41 2.14 15.51
C LYS A 229 -8.36 3.39 14.62
N GLU A 230 -7.22 3.63 13.98
CA GLU A 230 -7.03 4.74 13.05
C GLU A 230 -7.96 4.61 11.83
N MET A 231 -8.08 3.42 11.25
CA MET A 231 -8.99 3.16 10.13
C MET A 231 -10.44 3.48 10.50
N VAL A 232 -10.91 3.06 11.68
CA VAL A 232 -12.27 3.37 12.13
C VAL A 232 -12.48 4.87 12.30
N PHE A 233 -11.48 5.59 12.79
CA PHE A 233 -11.55 7.05 12.90
C PHE A 233 -11.76 7.72 11.52
N TYR A 234 -11.03 7.27 10.49
CA TYR A 234 -11.22 7.75 9.12
C TYR A 234 -12.58 7.36 8.52
N LEU A 235 -13.04 6.14 8.79
CA LEU A 235 -14.37 5.69 8.38
C LEU A 235 -15.48 6.57 8.98
N ASP A 236 -15.35 6.92 10.26
CA ASP A 236 -16.37 7.71 10.96
C ASP A 236 -16.34 9.20 10.56
N LYS A 237 -15.21 9.70 10.12
CA LYS A 237 -15.04 11.11 9.71
C LYS A 237 -15.29 11.37 8.23
N LEU A 238 -14.95 10.42 7.35
CA LEU A 238 -14.86 10.68 5.91
C LEU A 238 -15.75 9.79 5.05
N GLN A 239 -16.24 8.62 5.54
CA GLN A 239 -17.10 7.76 4.75
C GLN A 239 -18.51 8.32 4.63
N LEU A 240 -18.97 8.48 3.40
CA LEU A 240 -20.29 8.97 3.08
C LEU A 240 -21.38 7.89 3.24
N GLY A 241 -22.63 8.32 3.26
CA GLY A 241 -23.78 7.44 3.30
C GLY A 241 -23.85 6.40 2.17
N ASN A 242 -23.25 6.70 1.01
CA ASN A 242 -23.16 5.79 -0.14
C ASN A 242 -21.89 4.91 -0.16
N GLY A 243 -21.04 4.98 0.85
CA GLY A 243 -19.83 4.15 0.95
C GLY A 243 -18.56 4.77 0.37
N LEU A 244 -18.65 5.80 -0.48
CA LEU A 244 -17.49 6.53 -0.99
C LEU A 244 -16.95 7.50 0.06
N PHE A 245 -15.79 8.11 -0.26
CA PHE A 245 -15.11 9.05 0.63
C PHE A 245 -14.88 10.40 -0.06
N ASN A 246 -15.07 11.47 0.69
CA ASN A 246 -14.51 12.75 0.33
C ASN A 246 -12.98 12.68 0.39
N HIS A 247 -12.27 13.44 -0.46
CA HIS A 247 -10.80 13.44 -0.49
C HIS A 247 -10.19 13.86 0.86
N ALA A 248 -10.80 14.85 1.51
CA ALA A 248 -10.49 15.28 2.86
C ALA A 248 -11.76 15.89 3.50
N VAL A 249 -11.68 16.29 4.77
CA VAL A 249 -12.84 16.84 5.52
C VAL A 249 -13.54 17.96 4.76
N ASP A 250 -12.79 18.92 4.22
CA ASP A 250 -13.31 20.10 3.53
C ASP A 250 -13.25 20.02 1.99
N VAL A 251 -13.05 18.80 1.46
CA VAL A 251 -12.88 18.59 0.00
C VAL A 251 -13.87 17.54 -0.49
N PRO A 252 -15.10 17.97 -0.85
CA PRO A 252 -16.23 17.06 -1.17
C PRO A 252 -16.15 16.48 -2.59
N PHE A 253 -14.96 15.98 -2.99
CA PHE A 253 -14.75 15.34 -4.27
C PHE A 253 -14.32 13.88 -4.06
N ARG A 254 -14.97 12.93 -4.73
CA ARG A 254 -14.68 11.51 -4.66
C ARG A 254 -13.59 11.15 -5.68
N TRP A 255 -12.38 11.63 -5.41
CA TRP A 255 -11.23 11.39 -6.26
C TRP A 255 -10.88 9.89 -6.33
N GLY A 256 -10.68 9.37 -7.57
CA GLY A 256 -10.51 7.94 -7.84
C GLY A 256 -9.36 7.32 -7.09
N ARG A 257 -8.12 7.80 -7.27
CA ARG A 257 -6.96 7.26 -6.54
C ARG A 257 -7.05 7.47 -5.03
N GLY A 258 -7.59 8.60 -4.57
CA GLY A 258 -7.80 8.83 -3.13
C GLY A 258 -8.70 7.76 -2.52
N ASN A 259 -9.86 7.51 -3.13
CA ASN A 259 -10.74 6.40 -2.74
C ASN A 259 -10.05 5.03 -2.90
N GLY A 260 -9.15 4.89 -3.87
CA GLY A 260 -8.33 3.69 -4.06
C GLY A 260 -7.45 3.37 -2.84
N TRP A 261 -6.89 4.39 -2.19
CA TRP A 261 -6.12 4.19 -0.96
C TRP A 261 -6.96 3.64 0.19
N MET A 262 -8.20 4.11 0.35
CA MET A 262 -9.15 3.54 1.31
C MET A 262 -9.54 2.11 0.94
N ALA A 263 -9.87 1.88 -0.34
CA ALA A 263 -10.24 0.56 -0.85
C ALA A 263 -9.13 -0.48 -0.65
N ALA A 264 -7.86 -0.09 -0.77
CA ALA A 264 -6.71 -0.96 -0.52
C ALA A 264 -6.38 -1.10 0.98
N GLY A 265 -6.45 -0.01 1.73
CA GLY A 265 -6.08 0.02 3.15
C GLY A 265 -6.97 -0.86 4.03
N MET A 266 -8.29 -0.85 3.81
CA MET A 266 -9.23 -1.65 4.60
C MET A 266 -8.95 -3.16 4.54
N PRO A 267 -8.86 -3.82 3.37
CA PRO A 267 -8.59 -5.24 3.30
C PRO A 267 -7.16 -5.62 3.76
N MET A 268 -6.19 -4.69 3.70
CA MET A 268 -4.85 -4.92 4.25
C MET A 268 -4.87 -5.15 5.77
N ILE A 269 -5.70 -4.42 6.52
CA ILE A 269 -5.87 -4.65 7.96
C ILE A 269 -6.75 -5.86 8.23
N LEU A 270 -7.90 -5.96 7.54
CA LEU A 270 -8.88 -7.01 7.76
C LEU A 270 -8.28 -8.42 7.69
N GLN A 271 -7.28 -8.67 6.83
CA GLN A 271 -6.63 -9.97 6.75
C GLN A 271 -5.90 -10.41 8.03
N TYR A 272 -5.60 -9.48 8.94
CA TYR A 272 -4.92 -9.74 10.22
C TYR A 272 -5.84 -9.58 11.45
N LEU A 273 -7.08 -9.14 11.22
CA LEU A 273 -8.13 -9.11 12.22
C LEU A 273 -8.99 -10.38 12.11
N LYS A 274 -9.64 -10.75 13.21
CA LYS A 274 -10.58 -11.87 13.27
C LYS A 274 -11.96 -11.36 13.66
N PRO A 275 -13.04 -12.05 13.28
CA PRO A 275 -14.36 -11.81 13.86
C PRO A 275 -14.27 -11.78 15.39
N GLY A 276 -14.80 -10.73 16.00
CA GLY A 276 -14.71 -10.48 17.45
C GLY A 276 -13.51 -9.63 17.89
N ASP A 277 -12.51 -9.37 17.03
CA ASP A 277 -11.50 -8.35 17.31
C ASP A 277 -12.13 -6.95 17.32
N ALA A 278 -11.63 -6.08 18.19
CA ALA A 278 -12.02 -4.68 18.16
C ALA A 278 -11.86 -4.09 16.75
N HIS A 279 -12.88 -3.37 16.30
CA HIS A 279 -12.91 -2.70 15.00
C HIS A 279 -13.13 -3.58 13.75
N TYR A 280 -13.04 -4.92 13.82
CA TYR A 280 -13.21 -5.81 12.68
C TYR A 280 -14.54 -5.56 11.95
N ASP A 281 -15.66 -5.65 12.67
CA ASP A 281 -17.01 -5.52 12.08
C ASP A 281 -17.22 -4.12 11.46
N ARG A 282 -16.72 -3.06 12.12
CA ARG A 282 -16.83 -1.70 11.61
C ARG A 282 -16.04 -1.49 10.31
N ILE A 283 -14.83 -2.05 10.23
CA ILE A 283 -13.98 -1.95 9.03
C ILE A 283 -14.58 -2.81 7.92
N LEU A 284 -15.02 -4.03 8.20
CA LEU A 284 -15.64 -4.91 7.22
C LEU A 284 -16.92 -4.29 6.64
N ALA A 285 -17.78 -3.74 7.49
CA ALA A 285 -19.01 -3.07 7.03
C ALA A 285 -18.69 -1.84 6.15
N GLY A 286 -17.68 -1.04 6.54
CA GLY A 286 -17.23 0.10 5.73
C GLY A 286 -16.66 -0.33 4.38
N TYR A 287 -15.89 -1.40 4.36
CA TYR A 287 -15.31 -1.98 3.17
C TYR A 287 -16.40 -2.53 2.22
N VAL A 288 -17.29 -3.39 2.70
CA VAL A 288 -18.36 -3.98 1.89
C VAL A 288 -19.24 -2.89 1.27
N LYS A 289 -19.64 -1.91 2.07
CA LYS A 289 -20.44 -0.76 1.61
C LYS A 289 -19.75 0.02 0.48
N MET A 290 -18.43 0.23 0.58
CA MET A 290 -17.65 0.87 -0.47
C MET A 290 -17.60 0.01 -1.74
N MET A 291 -17.36 -1.30 -1.59
CA MET A 291 -17.27 -2.23 -2.73
C MET A 291 -18.60 -2.34 -3.48
N GLU A 292 -19.73 -2.32 -2.80
CA GLU A 292 -21.06 -2.28 -3.43
C GLU A 292 -21.22 -1.05 -4.32
N LYS A 293 -20.84 0.13 -3.80
CA LYS A 293 -20.94 1.38 -4.58
C LYS A 293 -19.96 1.42 -5.75
N LEU A 294 -18.75 0.93 -5.55
CA LEU A 294 -17.76 0.83 -6.62
C LEU A 294 -18.22 -0.09 -7.74
N LEU A 295 -18.84 -1.23 -7.42
CA LEU A 295 -19.35 -2.15 -8.43
C LEU A 295 -20.45 -1.48 -9.28
N GLU A 296 -21.35 -0.73 -8.65
CA GLU A 296 -22.40 0.03 -9.34
C GLU A 296 -21.84 1.08 -10.31
N LEU A 297 -20.70 1.70 -9.94
CA LEU A 297 -20.10 2.80 -10.70
C LEU A 297 -18.99 2.36 -11.67
N GLN A 298 -18.76 1.04 -11.83
CA GLN A 298 -17.81 0.55 -12.82
C GLN A 298 -18.31 0.84 -14.24
N ARG A 299 -17.50 1.50 -15.03
CA ARG A 299 -17.80 1.89 -16.41
C ARG A 299 -17.77 0.68 -17.36
N ASP A 300 -18.36 0.84 -18.54
CA ASP A 300 -18.37 -0.21 -19.58
C ASP A 300 -16.98 -0.60 -20.07
N ASP A 301 -16.01 0.32 -20.02
CA ASP A 301 -14.60 0.06 -20.32
C ASP A 301 -13.84 -0.70 -19.20
N GLY A 302 -14.50 -0.98 -18.08
CA GLY A 302 -13.94 -1.65 -16.90
C GLY A 302 -13.23 -0.72 -15.93
N MET A 303 -13.12 0.55 -16.25
CA MET A 303 -12.43 1.54 -15.41
C MET A 303 -13.38 2.29 -14.48
N TRP A 304 -12.82 3.14 -13.61
CA TRP A 304 -13.54 4.17 -12.87
C TRP A 304 -13.02 5.55 -13.23
N GLY A 305 -13.86 6.56 -13.03
CA GLY A 305 -13.53 7.93 -13.33
C GLY A 305 -12.51 8.55 -12.37
N GLN A 306 -11.82 9.58 -12.82
CA GLN A 306 -10.97 10.46 -12.00
C GLN A 306 -11.75 11.03 -10.80
N LEU A 307 -13.01 11.40 -11.01
CA LEU A 307 -14.05 11.57 -9.97
C LEU A 307 -15.05 10.43 -10.16
N ILE A 308 -15.14 9.55 -9.16
CA ILE A 308 -15.81 8.24 -9.29
C ILE A 308 -17.30 8.37 -9.60
N ASP A 309 -17.97 9.32 -8.98
CA ASP A 309 -19.41 9.57 -9.08
C ASP A 309 -19.77 10.61 -10.14
N ASP A 310 -18.84 10.92 -11.02
CA ASP A 310 -19.02 11.87 -12.10
C ASP A 310 -18.85 11.17 -13.46
N PRO A 311 -19.96 10.88 -14.18
CA PRO A 311 -19.90 10.15 -15.45
C PRO A 311 -19.15 10.92 -16.55
N GLY A 312 -19.01 12.24 -16.45
CA GLY A 312 -18.22 13.06 -17.36
C GLY A 312 -16.72 13.03 -17.09
N SER A 313 -16.31 12.42 -15.98
CA SER A 313 -14.88 12.30 -15.61
C SER A 313 -14.17 11.27 -16.47
N TRP A 314 -12.90 11.53 -16.81
CA TRP A 314 -12.08 10.60 -17.59
C TRP A 314 -11.69 9.35 -16.79
N GLY A 315 -11.53 8.20 -17.48
CA GLY A 315 -11.12 6.93 -16.86
C GLY A 315 -9.70 7.02 -16.27
N GLU A 316 -9.55 6.72 -14.98
CA GLU A 316 -8.30 6.90 -14.23
C GLU A 316 -7.70 5.53 -13.88
N THR A 317 -6.46 5.29 -14.33
CA THR A 317 -5.85 3.95 -14.31
C THR A 317 -5.42 3.51 -12.91
N SER A 318 -4.86 4.42 -12.10
CA SER A 318 -4.34 4.04 -10.78
C SER A 318 -5.45 3.66 -9.80
N GLY A 319 -6.52 4.45 -9.71
CA GLY A 319 -7.68 4.12 -8.89
C GLY A 319 -8.36 2.84 -9.37
N THR A 320 -8.45 2.64 -10.68
CA THR A 320 -8.99 1.41 -11.28
C THR A 320 -8.21 0.17 -10.82
N ALA A 321 -6.88 0.20 -10.85
CA ALA A 321 -6.05 -0.90 -10.37
C ALA A 321 -6.23 -1.14 -8.85
N MET A 322 -6.38 -0.08 -8.06
CA MET A 322 -6.62 -0.18 -6.61
C MET A 322 -7.98 -0.81 -6.29
N PHE A 323 -9.01 -0.47 -7.05
CA PHE A 323 -10.35 -1.07 -6.87
C PHE A 323 -10.36 -2.53 -7.33
N ALA A 324 -9.67 -2.86 -8.44
CA ALA A 324 -9.48 -4.24 -8.85
C ALA A 324 -8.80 -5.07 -7.76
N PHE A 325 -7.70 -4.56 -7.17
CA PHE A 325 -7.05 -5.19 -6.03
C PHE A 325 -8.00 -5.41 -4.86
N ALA A 326 -8.79 -4.39 -4.50
CA ALA A 326 -9.74 -4.51 -3.41
C ALA A 326 -10.77 -5.62 -3.68
N PHE A 327 -11.33 -5.69 -4.87
CA PHE A 327 -12.26 -6.76 -5.26
C PHE A 327 -11.61 -8.14 -5.23
N ILE A 328 -10.40 -8.29 -5.80
CA ILE A 328 -9.65 -9.56 -5.78
C ILE A 328 -9.43 -10.03 -4.33
N LYS A 329 -8.97 -9.11 -3.47
CA LYS A 329 -8.69 -9.40 -2.06
C LYS A 329 -9.95 -9.80 -1.29
N GLY A 330 -11.07 -9.12 -1.56
CA GLY A 330 -12.36 -9.42 -0.95
C GLY A 330 -12.92 -10.78 -1.34
N VAL A 331 -12.83 -11.12 -2.61
CA VAL A 331 -13.22 -12.45 -3.12
C VAL A 331 -12.33 -13.54 -2.51
N LYS A 332 -11.03 -13.32 -2.50
CA LYS A 332 -10.06 -14.25 -1.93
C LYS A 332 -10.31 -14.59 -0.46
N ASN A 333 -10.71 -13.58 0.33
CA ASN A 333 -10.95 -13.75 1.76
C ASN A 333 -12.42 -14.09 2.11
N GLY A 334 -13.29 -14.25 1.11
CA GLY A 334 -14.71 -14.55 1.33
C GLY A 334 -15.54 -13.38 1.89
N TRP A 335 -15.02 -12.17 1.84
CA TRP A 335 -15.76 -10.96 2.26
C TRP A 335 -16.70 -10.44 1.16
N LEU A 336 -16.44 -10.80 -0.09
CA LEU A 336 -17.24 -10.44 -1.25
C LEU A 336 -17.66 -11.69 -2.03
N ASP A 337 -18.89 -11.67 -2.55
CA ASP A 337 -19.40 -12.74 -3.40
C ASP A 337 -18.59 -12.85 -4.71
N ALA A 338 -17.98 -14.01 -4.91
CA ALA A 338 -17.13 -14.27 -6.06
C ALA A 338 -17.89 -14.17 -7.40
N ALA A 339 -19.14 -14.64 -7.46
CA ALA A 339 -19.95 -14.58 -8.69
C ALA A 339 -20.23 -13.14 -9.12
N LYS A 340 -20.34 -12.22 -8.16
CA LYS A 340 -20.66 -10.81 -8.38
C LYS A 340 -19.40 -9.97 -8.66
N TYR A 341 -18.33 -10.17 -7.86
CA TYR A 341 -17.18 -9.27 -7.87
C TYR A 341 -15.98 -9.75 -8.71
N ALA A 342 -15.82 -11.07 -8.92
CA ALA A 342 -14.70 -11.56 -9.69
C ALA A 342 -14.74 -11.14 -11.19
N PRO A 343 -15.90 -11.15 -11.87
CA PRO A 343 -15.98 -10.62 -13.25
C PRO A 343 -15.62 -9.14 -13.34
N ALA A 344 -16.06 -8.31 -12.37
CA ALA A 344 -15.75 -6.89 -12.31
C ALA A 344 -14.27 -6.64 -12.06
N ALA A 345 -13.66 -7.37 -11.12
CA ALA A 345 -12.23 -7.32 -10.84
C ALA A 345 -11.39 -7.71 -12.08
N ARG A 346 -11.78 -8.80 -12.76
CA ARG A 346 -11.12 -9.25 -13.99
C ARG A 346 -11.21 -8.20 -15.09
N LYS A 347 -12.41 -7.62 -15.29
CA LYS A 347 -12.64 -6.57 -16.29
C LYS A 347 -11.72 -5.36 -16.05
N ALA A 348 -11.62 -4.91 -14.79
CA ALA A 348 -10.76 -3.82 -14.40
C ALA A 348 -9.27 -4.15 -14.58
N TYR A 349 -8.83 -5.34 -14.15
CA TYR A 349 -7.45 -5.79 -14.34
C TYR A 349 -7.05 -5.79 -15.82
N LEU A 350 -7.90 -6.34 -16.69
CA LEU A 350 -7.66 -6.37 -18.13
C LEU A 350 -7.63 -4.95 -18.74
N ALA A 351 -8.52 -4.06 -18.29
CA ALA A 351 -8.54 -2.66 -18.73
C ALA A 351 -7.22 -1.95 -18.36
N VAL A 352 -6.68 -2.18 -17.17
CA VAL A 352 -5.37 -1.63 -16.76
C VAL A 352 -4.23 -2.25 -17.57
N CYS A 353 -4.21 -3.58 -17.76
CA CYS A 353 -3.20 -4.25 -18.59
C CYS A 353 -3.17 -3.70 -20.03
N ALA A 354 -4.33 -3.39 -20.61
CA ALA A 354 -4.44 -2.83 -21.96
C ALA A 354 -3.82 -1.41 -22.09
N THR A 355 -3.60 -0.70 -20.97
CA THR A 355 -2.89 0.59 -21.00
C THR A 355 -1.37 0.49 -20.94
N MET A 356 -0.83 -0.72 -20.73
CA MET A 356 0.60 -0.93 -20.53
C MET A 356 1.35 -1.07 -21.86
N ASP A 357 2.40 -0.28 -22.05
CA ASP A 357 3.29 -0.40 -23.21
C ASP A 357 4.27 -1.59 -23.11
N GLU A 358 5.05 -1.84 -24.17
CA GLU A 358 6.02 -2.94 -24.24
C GLU A 358 7.12 -2.84 -23.19
N LEU A 359 7.44 -1.64 -22.71
CA LEU A 359 8.45 -1.39 -21.68
C LEU A 359 7.91 -1.59 -20.25
N GLY A 360 6.61 -1.84 -20.10
CA GLY A 360 5.98 -2.01 -18.80
C GLY A 360 5.47 -0.69 -18.16
N ASN A 361 5.38 0.39 -18.93
CA ASN A 361 4.81 1.64 -18.44
C ASN A 361 3.29 1.59 -18.52
N VAL A 362 2.61 1.77 -17.39
CA VAL A 362 1.16 1.92 -17.33
C VAL A 362 0.79 3.35 -17.71
N ALA A 363 -0.12 3.52 -18.66
CA ALA A 363 -0.56 4.83 -19.14
C ALA A 363 -1.83 5.32 -18.44
N GLY A 364 -2.15 6.61 -18.63
CA GLY A 364 -3.40 7.20 -18.14
C GLY A 364 -3.47 7.41 -16.62
N VAL A 365 -2.32 7.47 -15.96
CA VAL A 365 -2.22 7.64 -14.51
C VAL A 365 -2.35 9.13 -14.15
N CYS A 366 -3.22 9.45 -13.21
CA CYS A 366 -3.34 10.79 -12.68
C CYS A 366 -2.04 11.22 -11.99
N ILE A 367 -1.50 12.38 -12.36
CA ILE A 367 -0.34 12.97 -11.68
C ILE A 367 -0.62 13.17 -10.18
N GLY A 368 0.43 13.33 -9.34
CA GLY A 368 0.31 13.66 -7.92
C GLY A 368 -0.71 14.77 -7.68
N THR A 369 -1.66 14.55 -6.77
CA THR A 369 -2.85 15.39 -6.60
C THR A 369 -3.07 15.67 -5.12
N GLY A 370 -3.08 16.94 -4.74
CA GLY A 370 -3.42 17.38 -3.38
C GLY A 370 -4.92 17.49 -3.17
N ALA A 371 -5.35 17.56 -1.92
CA ALA A 371 -6.73 17.84 -1.57
C ALA A 371 -7.05 19.31 -1.84
N LYS A 372 -7.93 19.58 -2.81
CA LYS A 372 -8.32 20.94 -3.19
C LYS A 372 -9.82 21.02 -3.40
N ASN A 373 -10.47 22.00 -2.79
CA ASN A 373 -11.91 22.20 -2.95
C ASN A 373 -12.22 22.94 -4.26
N ASP A 374 -11.92 22.28 -5.38
CA ASP A 374 -12.11 22.80 -6.73
C ASP A 374 -12.31 21.63 -7.69
N ARG A 375 -13.52 21.46 -8.26
CA ARG A 375 -13.84 20.36 -9.17
C ARG A 375 -12.98 20.40 -10.44
N GLN A 376 -12.76 21.59 -11.01
CA GLN A 376 -11.99 21.75 -12.24
C GLN A 376 -10.53 21.32 -12.05
N TYR A 377 -9.96 21.57 -10.87
CA TYR A 377 -8.63 21.09 -10.52
C TYR A 377 -8.48 19.58 -10.72
N TYR A 378 -9.49 18.74 -10.38
CA TYR A 378 -9.45 17.29 -10.59
C TYR A 378 -9.60 16.91 -12.06
N TYR A 379 -10.42 17.64 -12.84
CA TYR A 379 -10.58 17.43 -14.27
C TYR A 379 -9.30 17.73 -15.05
N ASP A 380 -8.60 18.78 -14.69
CA ASP A 380 -7.40 19.28 -15.36
C ASP A 380 -6.13 18.52 -14.95
N ARG A 381 -6.24 17.52 -14.07
CA ARG A 381 -5.05 16.74 -13.70
C ARG A 381 -4.48 16.05 -14.92
N ARG A 382 -3.16 16.21 -15.10
CA ARG A 382 -2.44 15.58 -16.21
C ARG A 382 -2.43 14.07 -16.05
N LYS A 383 -2.54 13.39 -17.20
CA LYS A 383 -2.31 11.95 -17.32
C LYS A 383 -0.85 11.73 -17.63
N ILE A 384 -0.23 10.81 -16.94
CA ILE A 384 1.19 10.46 -17.12
C ILE A 384 1.35 8.95 -17.32
N ASN A 385 2.47 8.54 -17.91
CA ASN A 385 2.77 7.15 -18.21
C ASN A 385 4.01 6.71 -17.44
N GLY A 386 4.02 5.47 -16.95
CA GLY A 386 5.14 4.90 -16.23
C GLY A 386 5.31 5.45 -14.81
N ASP A 387 4.26 6.03 -14.23
CA ASP A 387 4.28 6.53 -12.86
C ASP A 387 4.07 5.39 -11.87
N PRO A 388 4.82 5.34 -10.76
CA PRO A 388 4.66 4.33 -9.71
C PRO A 388 3.24 4.21 -9.14
N HIS A 389 2.44 5.29 -9.18
CA HIS A 389 1.04 5.24 -8.73
C HIS A 389 0.14 4.31 -9.55
N GLY A 390 0.47 4.09 -10.83
CA GLY A 390 -0.24 3.12 -11.66
C GLY A 390 0.37 1.73 -11.59
N GLN A 391 1.69 1.66 -11.59
CA GLN A 391 2.43 0.40 -11.62
C GLN A 391 2.34 -0.37 -10.31
N ALA A 392 2.44 0.30 -9.16
CA ALA A 392 2.32 -0.36 -7.87
C ALA A 392 0.97 -1.07 -7.67
N PRO A 393 -0.20 -0.43 -7.90
CA PRO A 393 -1.49 -1.11 -7.75
C PRO A 393 -1.72 -2.26 -8.75
N LEU A 394 -1.18 -2.15 -9.97
CA LEU A 394 -1.21 -3.27 -10.91
C LEU A 394 -0.43 -4.46 -10.35
N LEU A 395 0.72 -4.21 -9.75
CA LEU A 395 1.52 -5.26 -9.12
C LEU A 395 0.84 -5.84 -7.87
N TRP A 396 0.02 -5.05 -7.13
CA TRP A 396 -0.82 -5.60 -6.07
C TRP A 396 -1.83 -6.61 -6.60
N CYS A 397 -2.52 -6.27 -7.70
CA CYS A 397 -3.44 -7.22 -8.36
C CYS A 397 -2.71 -8.50 -8.78
N VAL A 398 -1.55 -8.36 -9.40
CA VAL A 398 -0.71 -9.50 -9.80
C VAL A 398 -0.40 -10.39 -8.61
N ASN A 399 0.12 -9.83 -7.52
CA ASN A 399 0.48 -10.60 -6.33
C ASN A 399 -0.71 -11.36 -5.73
N GLU A 400 -1.87 -10.73 -5.68
CA GLU A 400 -3.07 -11.42 -5.18
C GLU A 400 -3.55 -12.52 -6.16
N LEU A 401 -3.47 -12.31 -7.45
CA LEU A 401 -3.86 -13.30 -8.46
C LEU A 401 -2.93 -14.52 -8.50
N ILE A 402 -1.63 -14.34 -8.30
CA ILE A 402 -0.67 -15.47 -8.27
C ILE A 402 -0.57 -16.15 -6.90
N SER A 403 -0.95 -15.48 -5.81
CA SER A 403 -0.93 -16.02 -4.44
C SER A 403 -2.25 -16.67 -4.02
N PHE A 404 -3.15 -16.90 -4.92
CA PHE A 404 -4.39 -17.57 -4.62
C PHE A 404 -4.10 -19.05 -4.25
N PRO A 405 -4.63 -19.57 -3.14
CA PRO A 405 -4.42 -20.97 -2.80
C PRO A 405 -5.02 -21.88 -3.88
N ALA A 406 -4.30 -22.92 -4.27
CA ALA A 406 -4.88 -24.01 -5.04
C ALA A 406 -6.13 -24.53 -4.30
N LYS A 407 -7.20 -24.90 -5.03
CA LYS A 407 -8.35 -25.58 -4.42
C LYS A 407 -7.82 -26.73 -3.58
N ARG A 408 -8.16 -26.76 -2.29
CA ARG A 408 -8.01 -28.00 -1.53
C ARG A 408 -8.86 -29.04 -2.26
N ALA A 409 -8.24 -30.10 -2.74
CA ALA A 409 -8.97 -31.30 -3.10
C ALA A 409 -9.60 -31.79 -1.79
N ASP A 410 -10.93 -31.78 -1.72
CA ASP A 410 -11.71 -32.39 -0.64
C ASP A 410 -11.48 -33.91 -0.63
#